data_27b910c1a7dfb6b4d18c8b499877b991
#
_entry.id   27b910c1a7dfb6b4d18c8b499877b991
#
_cell.length_a   1.000
_cell.length_b   1.000
_cell.length_c   1.000
_cell.angle_alpha   90.00
_cell.angle_beta   90.00
_cell.angle_gamma   90.00
#
_symmetry.space_group_name_H-M   'P 1'
#
loop_
_entity.id
_entity.type
_entity.pdbx_description
1 polymer ?
#
loop_
_entity_poly.entity_id
_entity_poly.type
_entity_poly.pdbx_seq_one_letter_code
_entity_poly.pdbx_strand_id
1 'polypeptide(L)'
;MSIVDPKKRVERLRAADPKRIADDMEGRVPPGQYLTTKFPVLTYGDTPAIDLKDWRLRVWGLVENPIELSWEQFRALSTKEIICDLHCVTRWSQLNMRWEGVPFREIAKFVKPKSEAKFVMEQSFGGYTTNMRVDELYDDNVLLAFNYGGQPLPVDHGGPMRMLIPKLYLWKSAKWLRGLEFIEKDKAGFWEMYGYHMHGDPWTEERFGG
;
A
#
# COMPACT_ATOMS: atom_id res chain seq x y z
N MET A 1 15.87 -7.81 -16.58
CA MET A 1 15.69 -6.34 -16.61
C MET A 1 16.73 -5.70 -15.72
N SER A 2 17.47 -4.70 -16.19
CA SER A 2 18.45 -4.00 -15.33
C SER A 2 17.71 -3.32 -14.19
N ILE A 3 18.02 -3.67 -12.94
CA ILE A 3 17.47 -3.03 -11.75
C ILE A 3 18.00 -1.60 -11.74
N VAL A 4 17.10 -0.64 -11.97
CA VAL A 4 17.46 0.78 -11.91
C VAL A 4 17.74 1.14 -10.46
N ASP A 5 18.92 1.72 -10.18
CA ASP A 5 19.31 2.22 -8.86
C ASP A 5 18.16 3.07 -8.25
N PRO A 6 17.67 2.75 -7.05
CA PRO A 6 16.56 3.46 -6.41
C PRO A 6 16.82 4.97 -6.28
N LYS A 7 18.03 5.39 -5.97
CA LYS A 7 18.40 6.81 -5.89
C LYS A 7 18.21 7.51 -7.24
N LYS A 8 18.71 6.92 -8.31
CA LYS A 8 18.54 7.46 -9.68
C LYS A 8 17.07 7.50 -10.09
N ARG A 9 16.23 6.55 -9.62
CA ARG A 9 14.79 6.58 -9.87
C ARG A 9 14.15 7.79 -9.19
N VAL A 10 14.44 8.02 -7.92
CA VAL A 10 13.94 9.18 -7.15
C VAL A 10 14.39 10.49 -7.79
N GLU A 11 15.67 10.63 -8.15
CA GLU A 11 16.21 11.81 -8.84
C GLU A 11 15.47 12.11 -10.16
N ARG A 12 15.25 11.09 -10.98
CA ARG A 12 14.48 11.24 -12.24
C ARG A 12 13.04 11.69 -12.00
N LEU A 13 12.38 11.16 -10.97
CA LEU A 13 11.01 11.56 -10.62
C LEU A 13 10.95 12.99 -10.08
N ARG A 14 11.94 13.42 -9.32
CA ARG A 14 12.07 14.82 -8.85
C ARG A 14 12.29 15.81 -10.00
N ALA A 15 13.10 15.44 -10.97
CA ALA A 15 13.43 16.27 -12.14
C ALA A 15 12.35 16.25 -13.24
N ALA A 16 11.38 15.34 -13.18
CA ALA A 16 10.34 15.24 -14.19
C ALA A 16 9.37 16.41 -14.10
N ASP A 17 9.23 17.17 -15.20
CA ASP A 17 8.19 18.19 -15.33
C ASP A 17 6.80 17.55 -15.12
N PRO A 18 5.90 18.22 -14.38
CA PRO A 18 4.52 17.77 -14.28
C PRO A 18 3.90 17.78 -15.68
N LYS A 19 3.59 16.60 -16.19
CA LYS A 19 2.77 16.50 -17.40
C LYS A 19 1.47 17.25 -17.14
N ARG A 20 0.98 17.94 -18.18
CA ARG A 20 -0.24 18.76 -18.13
C ARG A 20 -1.34 18.01 -17.36
N ILE A 21 -1.82 18.64 -16.31
CA ILE A 21 -2.90 18.15 -15.46
C ILE A 21 -4.13 17.92 -16.33
N ALA A 22 -4.74 16.75 -16.25
CA ALA A 22 -6.10 16.58 -16.75
C ALA A 22 -7.02 17.54 -15.98
N ASP A 23 -8.02 18.09 -16.66
CA ASP A 23 -9.04 18.89 -15.99
C ASP A 23 -9.53 18.14 -14.75
N ASP A 24 -9.51 18.81 -13.60
CA ASP A 24 -9.91 18.23 -12.33
C ASP A 24 -11.34 17.71 -12.43
N MET A 25 -11.49 16.39 -12.50
CA MET A 25 -12.81 15.77 -12.49
C MET A 25 -13.38 15.85 -11.08
N GLU A 26 -14.09 16.95 -10.80
CA GLU A 26 -14.85 17.16 -9.56
C GLU A 26 -14.01 17.10 -8.26
N GLY A 27 -12.76 17.60 -8.28
CA GLY A 27 -11.90 17.56 -7.09
C GLY A 27 -11.38 16.17 -6.71
N ARG A 28 -11.38 15.22 -7.65
CA ARG A 28 -10.92 13.83 -7.40
C ARG A 28 -9.49 13.55 -7.86
N VAL A 29 -8.86 14.51 -8.52
CA VAL A 29 -7.48 14.36 -9.02
C VAL A 29 -6.55 15.30 -8.25
N PRO A 30 -5.63 14.78 -7.44
CA PRO A 30 -4.68 15.61 -6.69
C PRO A 30 -3.77 16.44 -7.60
N PRO A 31 -3.17 17.53 -7.07
CA PRO A 31 -2.23 18.36 -7.83
C PRO A 31 -1.10 17.55 -8.46
N GLY A 32 -0.70 17.91 -9.69
CA GLY A 32 0.40 17.28 -10.41
C GLY A 32 0.15 15.84 -10.87
N GLN A 33 -1.10 15.37 -10.87
CA GLN A 33 -1.51 14.06 -11.39
C GLN A 33 -2.15 14.17 -12.78
N TYR A 34 -2.10 13.08 -13.55
CA TYR A 34 -2.87 12.91 -14.78
C TYR A 34 -3.72 11.63 -14.69
N LEU A 35 -4.88 11.65 -15.36
CA LEU A 35 -5.78 10.50 -15.41
C LEU A 35 -5.27 9.41 -16.36
N THR A 36 -5.48 8.16 -15.97
CA THR A 36 -5.25 6.99 -16.84
C THR A 36 -6.35 5.96 -16.62
N THR A 37 -6.69 5.25 -17.68
CA THR A 37 -7.55 4.05 -17.62
C THR A 37 -6.74 2.77 -17.42
N LYS A 38 -5.42 2.87 -17.48
CA LYS A 38 -4.50 1.73 -17.27
C LYS A 38 -4.07 1.68 -15.82
N PHE A 39 -3.94 0.46 -15.30
CA PHE A 39 -3.29 0.23 -14.02
C PHE A 39 -1.82 -0.15 -14.27
N PRO A 40 -0.87 0.82 -14.24
CA PRO A 40 0.53 0.52 -14.53
C PRO A 40 1.14 -0.42 -13.50
N VAL A 41 1.86 -1.43 -13.98
CA VAL A 41 2.67 -2.30 -13.12
C VAL A 41 4.00 -1.62 -12.83
N LEU A 42 4.20 -1.20 -11.60
CA LEU A 42 5.44 -0.59 -11.12
C LEU A 42 5.99 -1.43 -9.97
N THR A 43 7.13 -2.04 -10.17
CA THR A 43 7.78 -2.93 -9.21
C THR A 43 9.26 -2.62 -9.15
N TYR A 44 9.85 -2.74 -7.97
CA TYR A 44 11.28 -2.78 -7.77
C TYR A 44 11.68 -4.21 -7.39
N GLY A 45 12.66 -4.78 -8.11
CA GLY A 45 13.02 -6.18 -7.97
C GLY A 45 12.09 -7.14 -8.73
N ASP A 46 12.22 -8.40 -8.44
CA ASP A 46 11.46 -9.47 -9.09
C ASP A 46 10.09 -9.66 -8.46
N THR A 47 9.13 -10.10 -9.25
CA THR A 47 7.82 -10.54 -8.75
C THR A 47 8.01 -11.87 -8.01
N PRO A 48 7.66 -11.97 -6.71
CA PRO A 48 7.86 -13.19 -5.94
C PRO A 48 6.92 -14.31 -6.41
N ALA A 49 7.43 -15.52 -6.46
CA ALA A 49 6.60 -16.73 -6.58
C ALA A 49 6.07 -17.09 -5.19
N ILE A 50 4.76 -17.02 -4.99
CA ILE A 50 4.12 -17.25 -3.68
C ILE A 50 3.19 -18.46 -3.80
N ASP A 51 3.50 -19.55 -3.10
CA ASP A 51 2.57 -20.67 -2.92
C ASP A 51 1.60 -20.32 -1.78
N LEU A 52 0.30 -20.46 -2.02
CA LEU A 52 -0.73 -20.19 -1.01
C LEU A 52 -0.65 -21.14 0.18
N LYS A 53 -0.08 -22.33 0.01
CA LYS A 53 0.15 -23.28 1.12
C LYS A 53 1.16 -22.74 2.14
N ASP A 54 2.15 -21.99 1.65
CA ASP A 54 3.23 -21.41 2.46
C ASP A 54 2.96 -19.94 2.84
N TRP A 55 1.90 -19.37 2.26
CA TRP A 55 1.56 -17.98 2.55
C TRP A 55 1.09 -17.83 4.00
N ARG A 56 1.63 -16.83 4.68
CA ARG A 56 1.24 -16.45 6.05
C ARG A 56 1.17 -14.93 6.15
N LEU A 57 0.14 -14.45 6.86
CA LEU A 57 0.07 -13.08 7.36
C LEU A 57 0.44 -13.08 8.83
N ARG A 58 1.56 -12.46 9.19
CA ARG A 58 1.96 -12.25 10.58
C ARG A 58 1.60 -10.84 11.02
N VAL A 59 1.07 -10.72 12.24
CA VAL A 59 0.83 -9.41 12.87
C VAL A 59 1.40 -9.46 14.27
N TRP A 60 2.34 -8.55 14.59
CA TRP A 60 3.10 -8.58 15.84
C TRP A 60 3.60 -7.19 16.27
N GLY A 61 4.45 -7.13 17.30
CA GLY A 61 4.97 -5.91 17.91
C GLY A 61 4.10 -5.42 19.04
N LEU A 62 3.74 -4.13 19.05
CA LEU A 62 2.94 -3.52 20.11
C LEU A 62 1.44 -3.85 19.95
N VAL A 63 1.11 -5.12 20.10
CA VAL A 63 -0.26 -5.66 20.12
C VAL A 63 -0.46 -6.52 21.36
N GLU A 64 -1.72 -6.70 21.79
CA GLU A 64 -2.04 -7.63 22.88
C GLU A 64 -1.90 -9.08 22.44
N ASN A 65 -2.41 -9.40 21.24
CA ASN A 65 -2.49 -10.74 20.70
C ASN A 65 -1.78 -10.82 19.35
N PRO A 66 -0.48 -11.17 19.31
CA PRO A 66 0.18 -11.46 18.04
C PRO A 66 -0.49 -12.65 17.34
N ILE A 67 -0.67 -12.57 16.03
CA ILE A 67 -1.30 -13.64 15.24
C ILE A 67 -0.45 -14.00 14.01
N GLU A 68 -0.64 -15.23 13.55
CA GLU A 68 -0.22 -15.70 12.23
C GLU A 68 -1.39 -16.44 11.60
N LEU A 69 -1.82 -16.00 10.41
CA LEU A 69 -2.95 -16.58 9.70
C LEU A 69 -2.46 -17.31 8.44
N SER A 70 -2.97 -18.52 8.20
CA SER A 70 -2.87 -19.15 6.88
C SER A 70 -3.76 -18.42 5.86
N TRP A 71 -3.60 -18.74 4.57
CA TRP A 71 -4.45 -18.18 3.52
C TRP A 71 -5.93 -18.49 3.76
N GLU A 72 -6.26 -19.71 4.14
CA GLU A 72 -7.64 -20.15 4.42
C GLU A 72 -8.22 -19.40 5.62
N GLN A 73 -7.46 -19.25 6.70
CA GLN A 73 -7.87 -18.50 7.88
C GLN A 73 -8.11 -17.02 7.55
N PHE A 74 -7.20 -16.41 6.77
CA PHE A 74 -7.37 -15.03 6.31
C PHE A 74 -8.62 -14.87 5.43
N ARG A 75 -8.85 -15.79 4.49
CA ARG A 75 -10.01 -15.76 3.59
C ARG A 75 -11.34 -16.03 4.28
N ALA A 76 -11.33 -16.61 5.48
CA ALA A 76 -12.53 -16.82 6.30
C ALA A 76 -12.95 -15.58 7.10
N LEU A 77 -12.14 -14.50 7.10
CA LEU A 77 -12.52 -13.25 7.77
C LEU A 77 -13.59 -12.48 6.97
N SER A 78 -14.30 -11.59 7.68
CA SER A 78 -15.29 -10.71 7.04
C SER A 78 -14.64 -9.84 5.97
N THR A 79 -15.26 -9.79 4.79
CA THR A 79 -14.76 -9.03 3.64
C THR A 79 -15.63 -7.82 3.34
N LYS A 80 -15.07 -6.85 2.65
CA LYS A 80 -15.74 -5.65 2.15
C LYS A 80 -15.33 -5.39 0.71
N GLU A 81 -16.29 -4.96 -0.10
CA GLU A 81 -16.03 -4.38 -1.41
C GLU A 81 -16.07 -2.86 -1.33
N ILE A 82 -15.13 -2.19 -1.99
CA ILE A 82 -15.09 -0.74 -2.13
C ILE A 82 -14.80 -0.33 -3.56
N ILE A 83 -15.23 0.88 -3.91
CA ILE A 83 -14.77 1.60 -5.11
C ILE A 83 -14.00 2.82 -4.64
N CYS A 84 -12.77 2.97 -5.10
CA CYS A 84 -11.91 4.07 -4.70
C CYS A 84 -11.02 4.55 -5.84
N ASP A 85 -10.40 5.71 -5.63
CA ASP A 85 -9.42 6.29 -6.52
C ASP A 85 -8.02 6.01 -5.98
N LEU A 86 -7.05 5.76 -6.87
CA LEU A 86 -5.67 5.55 -6.49
C LEU A 86 -4.74 6.54 -7.19
N HIS A 87 -3.76 7.03 -6.44
CA HIS A 87 -2.80 8.03 -6.86
C HIS A 87 -1.37 7.51 -6.70
N CYS A 88 -0.57 7.59 -7.76
CA CYS A 88 0.80 7.12 -7.72
C CYS A 88 1.78 8.30 -7.68
N VAL A 89 2.87 8.16 -6.93
CA VAL A 89 3.96 9.14 -6.91
C VAL A 89 4.52 9.44 -8.30
N THR A 90 4.40 8.50 -9.25
CA THR A 90 4.78 8.65 -10.66
C THR A 90 3.75 9.42 -11.49
N ARG A 91 2.87 10.17 -10.81
CA ARG A 91 1.96 11.19 -11.34
C ARG A 91 0.71 10.69 -12.08
N TRP A 92 0.38 9.42 -12.05
CA TRP A 92 -0.88 8.94 -12.58
C TRP A 92 -1.92 8.75 -11.48
N SER A 93 -3.20 8.97 -11.83
CA SER A 93 -4.37 8.63 -11.04
C SER A 93 -5.31 7.75 -11.83
N GLN A 94 -5.89 6.76 -11.19
CA GLN A 94 -6.97 5.94 -11.74
C GLN A 94 -8.16 6.01 -10.81
N LEU A 95 -9.32 6.37 -11.39
CA LEU A 95 -10.56 6.54 -10.64
C LEU A 95 -11.44 5.28 -10.73
N ASN A 96 -12.36 5.15 -9.78
CA ASN A 96 -13.40 4.11 -9.76
C ASN A 96 -12.84 2.68 -9.77
N MET A 97 -11.74 2.43 -9.10
CA MET A 97 -11.16 1.10 -9.00
C MET A 97 -11.93 0.27 -7.97
N ARG A 98 -12.44 -0.89 -8.40
CA ARG A 98 -13.21 -1.82 -7.58
C ARG A 98 -12.29 -2.83 -6.90
N TRP A 99 -12.35 -2.88 -5.58
CA TRP A 99 -11.52 -3.75 -4.74
C TRP A 99 -12.36 -4.55 -3.76
N GLU A 100 -11.90 -5.74 -3.42
CA GLU A 100 -12.43 -6.55 -2.33
C GLU A 100 -11.29 -7.03 -1.45
N GLY A 101 -11.50 -6.98 -0.13
CA GLY A 101 -10.51 -7.38 0.85
C GLY A 101 -11.08 -7.47 2.25
N VAL A 102 -10.22 -7.83 3.19
CA VAL A 102 -10.51 -7.78 4.62
C VAL A 102 -10.23 -6.36 5.11
N PRO A 103 -11.20 -5.64 5.72
CA PRO A 103 -10.93 -4.35 6.35
C PRO A 103 -9.85 -4.47 7.42
N PHE A 104 -8.93 -3.49 7.48
CA PHE A 104 -7.91 -3.50 8.53
C PHE A 104 -8.51 -3.59 9.94
N ARG A 105 -9.67 -2.96 10.16
CA ARG A 105 -10.39 -3.01 11.44
C ARG A 105 -10.71 -4.43 11.90
N GLU A 106 -10.96 -5.36 10.99
CA GLU A 106 -11.18 -6.77 11.34
C GLU A 106 -9.91 -7.40 11.92
N ILE A 107 -8.74 -7.14 11.32
CA ILE A 107 -7.46 -7.57 11.88
C ILE A 107 -7.21 -6.93 13.25
N ALA A 108 -7.46 -5.62 13.38
CA ALA A 108 -7.26 -4.88 14.61
C ALA A 108 -8.09 -5.41 15.78
N LYS A 109 -9.33 -5.92 15.55
CA LYS A 109 -10.15 -6.55 16.57
C LYS A 109 -9.48 -7.77 17.20
N PHE A 110 -8.77 -8.58 16.42
CA PHE A 110 -8.06 -9.77 16.91
C PHE A 110 -6.78 -9.41 17.63
N VAL A 111 -5.95 -8.54 17.03
CA VAL A 111 -4.61 -8.26 17.55
C VAL A 111 -4.61 -7.24 18.68
N LYS A 112 -5.61 -6.36 18.74
CA LYS A 112 -5.78 -5.30 19.74
C LYS A 112 -4.49 -4.48 19.90
N PRO A 113 -4.24 -3.52 19.00
CA PRO A 113 -3.07 -2.65 19.09
C PRO A 113 -3.03 -1.92 20.43
N LYS A 114 -1.87 -1.90 21.07
CA LYS A 114 -1.64 -1.17 22.32
C LYS A 114 -1.65 0.34 22.07
N SER A 115 -1.91 1.14 23.09
CA SER A 115 -1.97 2.61 23.00
C SER A 115 -0.65 3.24 22.55
N GLU A 116 0.47 2.58 22.79
CA GLU A 116 1.82 2.98 22.41
C GLU A 116 2.13 2.71 20.93
N ALA A 117 1.35 1.85 20.28
CA ALA A 117 1.48 1.57 18.85
C ALA A 117 1.02 2.79 18.04
N LYS A 118 1.95 3.57 17.51
CA LYS A 118 1.66 4.76 16.70
C LYS A 118 1.83 4.50 15.21
N PHE A 119 2.66 3.51 14.86
CA PHE A 119 2.99 3.18 13.48
C PHE A 119 2.91 1.69 13.23
N VAL A 120 2.75 1.33 11.97
CA VAL A 120 2.86 -0.03 11.45
C VAL A 120 3.91 -0.05 10.36
N MET A 121 4.82 -1.01 10.42
CA MET A 121 5.70 -1.35 9.30
C MET A 121 5.06 -2.48 8.52
N GLU A 122 4.65 -2.21 7.28
CA GLU A 122 4.22 -3.22 6.32
C GLU A 122 5.44 -3.98 5.80
N GLN A 123 5.34 -5.30 5.73
CA GLN A 123 6.40 -6.17 5.23
C GLN A 123 5.87 -7.06 4.11
N SER A 124 6.58 -7.10 3.00
CA SER A 124 6.23 -7.86 1.80
C SER A 124 7.12 -9.07 1.59
N PHE A 125 6.61 -10.05 0.86
CA PHE A 125 7.50 -11.01 0.20
C PHE A 125 8.46 -10.25 -0.72
N GLY A 126 9.74 -10.68 -0.79
CA GLY A 126 10.76 -9.94 -1.54
C GLY A 126 11.43 -8.79 -0.79
N GLY A 127 11.05 -8.55 0.50
CA GLY A 127 11.77 -7.64 1.40
C GLY A 127 11.38 -6.16 1.28
N TYR A 128 10.36 -5.81 0.50
CA TYR A 128 9.83 -4.45 0.48
C TYR A 128 9.16 -4.11 1.81
N THR A 129 9.36 -2.87 2.27
CA THR A 129 8.72 -2.33 3.49
C THR A 129 8.24 -0.91 3.26
N THR A 130 7.20 -0.50 3.97
CA THR A 130 6.77 0.90 4.09
C THR A 130 6.10 1.13 5.44
N ASN A 131 6.25 2.34 5.98
CA ASN A 131 5.66 2.73 7.26
C ASN A 131 4.27 3.33 7.08
N MET A 132 3.43 3.17 8.09
CA MET A 132 2.07 3.73 8.15
C MET A 132 1.78 4.25 9.55
N ARG A 133 0.98 5.30 9.66
CA ARG A 133 0.37 5.68 10.94
C ARG A 133 -0.80 4.75 11.26
N VAL A 134 -0.88 4.29 12.51
CA VAL A 134 -1.96 3.38 12.93
C VAL A 134 -3.34 3.99 12.76
N ASP A 135 -3.51 5.28 13.08
CA ASP A 135 -4.78 5.99 12.96
C ASP A 135 -5.34 6.01 11.52
N GLU A 136 -4.46 6.07 10.52
CA GLU A 136 -4.85 6.05 9.10
C GLU A 136 -5.35 4.70 8.62
N LEU A 137 -4.88 3.63 9.24
CA LEU A 137 -5.32 2.28 8.92
C LEU A 137 -6.77 2.00 9.34
N TYR A 138 -7.32 2.81 10.25
CA TYR A 138 -8.72 2.72 10.65
C TYR A 138 -9.70 3.43 9.71
N ASP A 139 -9.25 4.00 8.60
CA ASP A 139 -10.14 4.51 7.56
C ASP A 139 -10.99 3.37 6.97
N ASP A 140 -12.25 3.66 6.66
CA ASP A 140 -13.20 2.66 6.15
C ASP A 140 -12.83 2.07 4.79
N ASN A 141 -11.94 2.73 4.05
CA ASN A 141 -11.45 2.31 2.74
C ASN A 141 -10.12 1.55 2.80
N VAL A 142 -9.58 1.29 3.99
CA VAL A 142 -8.33 0.55 4.13
C VAL A 142 -8.60 -0.95 4.20
N LEU A 143 -8.03 -1.68 3.22
CA LEU A 143 -8.22 -3.12 3.06
C LEU A 143 -6.88 -3.86 2.96
N LEU A 144 -6.87 -5.10 3.45
CA LEU A 144 -5.97 -6.13 2.98
C LEU A 144 -6.64 -6.77 1.76
N ALA A 145 -6.33 -6.25 0.57
CA ALA A 145 -7.06 -6.52 -0.67
C ALA A 145 -6.53 -7.76 -1.39
N PHE A 146 -7.42 -8.64 -1.84
CA PHE A 146 -7.11 -9.87 -2.55
C PHE A 146 -7.84 -10.02 -3.89
N ASN A 147 -8.86 -9.20 -4.17
CA ASN A 147 -9.53 -9.11 -5.46
C ASN A 147 -9.48 -7.69 -6.03
N TYR A 148 -9.39 -7.58 -7.35
CA TYR A 148 -9.47 -6.35 -8.13
C TYR A 148 -10.37 -6.56 -9.35
N GLY A 149 -11.31 -5.64 -9.59
CA GLY A 149 -12.24 -5.73 -10.70
C GLY A 149 -13.15 -6.98 -10.68
N GLY A 150 -13.40 -7.53 -9.49
CA GLY A 150 -14.19 -8.76 -9.30
C GLY A 150 -13.45 -10.07 -9.62
N GLN A 151 -12.13 -10.02 -9.79
CA GLN A 151 -11.27 -11.17 -10.06
C GLN A 151 -10.14 -11.25 -9.01
N PRO A 152 -9.53 -12.43 -8.81
CA PRO A 152 -8.33 -12.55 -7.99
C PRO A 152 -7.27 -11.52 -8.38
N LEU A 153 -6.64 -10.90 -7.39
CA LEU A 153 -5.65 -9.87 -7.61
C LEU A 153 -4.47 -10.43 -8.43
N PRO A 154 -4.16 -9.83 -9.61
CA PRO A 154 -3.02 -10.29 -10.41
C PRO A 154 -1.71 -10.23 -9.64
N VAL A 155 -0.84 -11.20 -9.86
CA VAL A 155 0.45 -11.31 -9.15
C VAL A 155 1.26 -10.02 -9.28
N ASP A 156 1.35 -9.43 -10.48
CA ASP A 156 2.09 -8.19 -10.74
C ASP A 156 1.53 -6.96 -10.00
N HIS A 157 0.26 -7.01 -9.60
CA HIS A 157 -0.38 -5.97 -8.80
C HIS A 157 -0.36 -6.26 -7.29
N GLY A 158 0.30 -7.34 -6.88
CA GLY A 158 0.53 -7.67 -5.47
C GLY A 158 -0.24 -8.88 -4.96
N GLY A 159 -0.84 -9.69 -5.85
CA GLY A 159 -1.47 -10.96 -5.47
C GLY A 159 -0.50 -11.93 -4.78
N PRO A 160 -0.99 -12.77 -3.86
CA PRO A 160 -2.41 -13.00 -3.54
C PRO A 160 -3.06 -11.88 -2.70
N MET A 161 -2.30 -11.05 -2.01
CA MET A 161 -2.82 -9.99 -1.14
C MET A 161 -1.87 -8.79 -1.10
N ARG A 162 -2.44 -7.59 -1.08
CA ARG A 162 -1.74 -6.33 -0.86
C ARG A 162 -2.43 -5.47 0.19
N MET A 163 -1.70 -4.53 0.77
CA MET A 163 -2.33 -3.41 1.46
C MET A 163 -2.97 -2.46 0.44
N LEU A 164 -4.10 -1.87 0.78
CA LEU A 164 -4.80 -0.85 0.01
C LEU A 164 -5.16 0.32 0.93
N ILE A 165 -4.54 1.48 0.69
CA ILE A 165 -4.71 2.71 1.48
C ILE A 165 -4.96 3.87 0.48
N PRO A 166 -6.22 4.07 0.05
CA PRO A 166 -6.55 4.97 -1.07
C PRO A 166 -6.17 6.42 -0.84
N LYS A 167 -6.19 6.89 0.40
CA LYS A 167 -5.90 8.29 0.74
C LYS A 167 -4.43 8.68 0.60
N LEU A 168 -3.52 7.71 0.47
CA LEU A 168 -2.09 7.94 0.34
C LEU A 168 -1.57 7.50 -1.03
N TYR A 169 -0.40 8.02 -1.41
CA TYR A 169 0.25 7.54 -2.61
C TYR A 169 0.48 6.03 -2.57
N LEU A 170 0.33 5.39 -3.71
CA LEU A 170 0.26 3.93 -3.87
C LEU A 170 1.49 3.15 -3.36
N TRP A 171 2.66 3.78 -3.15
CA TRP A 171 3.80 3.08 -2.54
C TRP A 171 3.55 2.72 -1.06
N LYS A 172 2.60 3.43 -0.39
CA LYS A 172 2.14 3.13 0.97
C LYS A 172 1.20 1.91 1.02
N SER A 173 0.80 1.38 -0.11
CA SER A 173 -0.03 0.18 -0.25
C SER A 173 0.86 -0.99 -0.70
N ALA A 174 1.56 -1.63 0.24
CA ALA A 174 2.55 -2.67 -0.06
C ALA A 174 1.95 -3.87 -0.80
N LYS A 175 2.57 -4.25 -1.93
CA LYS A 175 2.26 -5.46 -2.68
C LYS A 175 2.80 -6.69 -1.94
N TRP A 176 2.19 -7.87 -2.20
CA TRP A 176 2.66 -9.15 -1.65
C TRP A 176 2.85 -9.10 -0.15
N LEU A 177 1.87 -8.53 0.54
CA LEU A 177 1.93 -8.33 1.99
C LEU A 177 2.03 -9.68 2.72
N ARG A 178 2.95 -9.75 3.68
CA ARG A 178 3.14 -10.90 4.56
C ARG A 178 3.16 -10.56 6.03
N GLY A 179 3.28 -9.28 6.38
CA GLY A 179 3.41 -8.91 7.77
C GLY A 179 3.09 -7.47 8.09
N LEU A 180 2.62 -7.25 9.32
CA LEU A 180 2.33 -5.96 9.91
C LEU A 180 2.99 -5.91 11.31
N GLU A 181 4.02 -5.07 11.47
CA GLU A 181 4.72 -4.86 12.73
C GLU A 181 4.28 -3.56 13.37
N PHE A 182 3.63 -3.62 14.52
CA PHE A 182 3.20 -2.45 15.28
C PHE A 182 4.35 -1.90 16.11
N ILE A 183 4.68 -0.62 15.92
CA ILE A 183 5.83 0.06 16.55
C ILE A 183 5.43 1.41 17.14
N GLU A 184 6.19 1.88 18.13
CA GLU A 184 5.96 3.16 18.78
C GLU A 184 6.49 4.34 17.97
N LYS A 185 7.70 4.19 17.42
CA LYS A 185 8.41 5.26 16.69
C LYS A 185 8.36 4.99 15.19
N ASP A 186 8.19 6.08 14.43
CA ASP A 186 8.24 5.99 12.98
C ASP A 186 9.60 5.51 12.47
N LYS A 187 9.56 4.70 11.43
CA LYS A 187 10.76 4.12 10.82
C LYS A 187 10.59 4.11 9.31
N ALA A 188 11.58 4.65 8.61
CA ALA A 188 11.58 4.66 7.15
C ALA A 188 11.52 3.24 6.57
N GLY A 189 10.61 3.02 5.64
CA GLY A 189 10.58 1.84 4.80
C GLY A 189 11.48 1.99 3.57
N PHE A 190 11.31 1.10 2.58
CA PHE A 190 12.21 1.05 1.43
C PHE A 190 12.31 2.38 0.68
N TRP A 191 11.21 2.93 0.17
CA TRP A 191 11.25 4.15 -0.62
C TRP A 191 11.52 5.40 0.21
N GLU A 192 11.08 5.44 1.47
CA GLU A 192 11.34 6.50 2.42
C GLU A 192 12.86 6.65 2.66
N MET A 193 13.60 5.52 2.80
CA MET A 193 15.07 5.54 2.89
C MET A 193 15.76 6.09 1.64
N TYR A 194 15.11 6.03 0.48
CA TYR A 194 15.61 6.60 -0.76
C TYR A 194 15.07 8.00 -1.06
N GLY A 195 14.35 8.62 -0.12
CA GLY A 195 13.95 10.03 -0.18
C GLY A 195 12.50 10.28 -0.60
N TYR A 196 11.62 9.26 -0.56
CA TYR A 196 10.19 9.52 -0.58
C TYR A 196 9.74 10.08 0.77
N HIS A 197 8.60 10.75 0.78
CA HIS A 197 8.03 11.33 1.99
C HIS A 197 7.61 10.25 3.00
N MET A 198 7.75 10.50 4.30
CA MET A 198 7.39 9.54 5.35
C MET A 198 5.89 9.24 5.38
N HIS A 199 5.03 10.21 5.07
CA HIS A 199 3.58 10.08 5.10
C HIS A 199 2.99 9.80 3.71
N GLY A 200 3.16 10.72 2.73
CA GLY A 200 2.80 10.47 1.34
C GLY A 200 1.37 10.85 0.94
N ASP A 201 0.85 11.97 1.45
CA ASP A 201 -0.45 12.50 1.04
C ASP A 201 -0.37 13.09 -0.39
N PRO A 202 -1.20 12.61 -1.33
CA PRO A 202 -1.24 13.12 -2.70
C PRO A 202 -1.81 14.54 -2.81
N TRP A 203 -2.67 14.96 -1.89
CA TRP A 203 -3.33 16.26 -1.95
C TRP A 203 -2.41 17.42 -1.53
N THR A 204 -1.45 17.14 -0.69
CA THR A 204 -0.39 18.07 -0.28
C THR A 204 0.92 17.84 -1.05
N GLU A 205 0.89 16.98 -2.10
CA GLU A 205 2.03 16.61 -2.93
C GLU A 205 3.24 16.07 -2.14
N GLU A 206 3.00 15.33 -1.07
CA GLU A 206 4.03 14.68 -0.26
C GLU A 206 4.71 13.52 -0.99
N ARG A 207 5.38 13.83 -2.11
CA ARG A 207 6.09 12.85 -2.94
C ARG A 207 7.46 12.51 -2.36
N PHE A 208 8.17 13.53 -1.90
CA PHE A 208 9.55 13.41 -1.47
C PHE A 208 9.74 14.08 -0.10
N GLY A 209 10.61 13.47 0.73
CA GLY A 209 11.10 14.09 1.94
C GLY A 209 12.00 15.30 1.61
N GLY A 210 11.97 16.30 2.49
CA GLY A 210 12.84 17.48 2.42
C GLY A 210 14.30 17.13 2.72
#